data_2ea41edf5cde78fa449dd0007fb9a201
#
_entry.id   2ea41edf5cde78fa449dd0007fb9a201
#
_cell.length_a   1.000
_cell.length_b   1.000
_cell.length_c   1.000
_cell.angle_alpha   90.00
_cell.angle_beta   90.00
_cell.angle_gamma   90.00
#
_symmetry.space_group_name_H-M   'P 1'
#
loop_
_entity.id
_entity.type
_entity.pdbx_description
1 polymer ?
#
loop_
_entity_poly.entity_id
_entity_poly.type
_entity_poly.pdbx_seq_one_letter_code
_entity_poly.pdbx_strand_id
1 'polypeptide(L)'
;NLVTKMGSFIFLPIITRLLTQEEFGIVGTLGPITSLFTVILGLGLYNAQMKKYVDLKDNEDEFGSYMFSSTMIIVVFNVLTYMFLFTPLAQKMFSYIVDLSKVSYYPLIIVSVLIATANAFNNLATTLFRMKRMYMKVAIGSVVSLFTTYILAIYFIKSLKWGVFGNQFANLIALLIVFLFYFKDYFGKFKFKLNFNYVKYSLRNGLPLIFIELTDQVV
;
A
#
# COMPACT_ATOMS: atom_id res chain seq x y z
N ASN A 1 12.11 8.18 -1.71
CA ASN A 1 13.33 7.47 -2.15
C ASN A 1 13.81 8.03 -3.50
N LEU A 2 15.06 8.55 -3.54
CA LEU A 2 15.65 9.10 -4.78
C LEU A 2 15.70 8.01 -5.88
N VAL A 3 16.10 6.80 -5.51
CA VAL A 3 16.21 5.65 -6.42
C VAL A 3 14.89 5.30 -7.11
N THR A 4 13.79 5.27 -6.35
CA THR A 4 12.46 5.00 -6.92
C THR A 4 11.98 6.11 -7.84
N LYS A 5 12.22 7.38 -7.48
CA LYS A 5 11.86 8.53 -8.34
C LYS A 5 12.66 8.54 -9.63
N MET A 6 13.98 8.33 -9.56
CA MET A 6 14.85 8.24 -10.75
C MET A 6 14.46 7.04 -11.63
N GLY A 7 14.21 5.88 -11.02
CA GLY A 7 13.76 4.70 -11.74
C GLY A 7 12.43 4.94 -12.46
N SER A 8 11.44 5.48 -11.76
CA SER A 8 10.15 5.83 -12.39
C SER A 8 10.32 6.77 -13.57
N PHE A 9 11.22 7.75 -13.46
CA PHE A 9 11.52 8.69 -14.57
C PHE A 9 12.11 7.98 -15.79
N ILE A 10 12.98 6.99 -15.60
CA ILE A 10 13.58 6.22 -16.71
C ILE A 10 12.55 5.28 -17.36
N PHE A 11 11.70 4.63 -16.56
CA PHE A 11 10.76 3.65 -17.08
C PHE A 11 9.45 4.26 -17.59
N LEU A 12 9.07 5.47 -17.14
CA LEU A 12 7.85 6.15 -17.59
C LEU A 12 7.75 6.25 -19.12
N PRO A 13 8.80 6.69 -19.87
CA PRO A 13 8.72 6.74 -21.32
C PRO A 13 8.52 5.37 -21.98
N ILE A 14 8.95 4.29 -21.34
CA ILE A 14 8.76 2.94 -21.87
C ILE A 14 7.28 2.54 -21.73
N ILE A 15 6.71 2.75 -20.55
CA ILE A 15 5.30 2.41 -20.29
C ILE A 15 4.35 3.27 -21.14
N THR A 16 4.65 4.58 -21.30
CA THR A 16 3.83 5.47 -22.14
C THR A 16 3.83 5.10 -23.61
N ARG A 17 4.89 4.45 -24.11
CA ARG A 17 4.94 3.93 -25.50
C ARG A 17 4.22 2.59 -25.67
N LEU A 18 4.00 1.86 -24.59
CA LEU A 18 3.34 0.55 -24.61
C LEU A 18 1.83 0.64 -24.42
N LEU A 19 1.36 1.68 -23.77
CA LEU A 19 -0.06 1.96 -23.54
C LEU A 19 -0.58 2.98 -24.57
N THR A 20 -1.85 2.88 -24.89
CA THR A 20 -2.55 3.93 -25.64
C THR A 20 -2.72 5.18 -24.78
N GLN A 21 -3.04 6.31 -25.40
CA GLN A 21 -3.28 7.56 -24.68
C GLN A 21 -4.46 7.42 -23.69
N GLU A 22 -5.50 6.70 -24.07
CA GLU A 22 -6.65 6.42 -23.22
C GLU A 22 -6.26 5.54 -22.03
N GLU A 23 -5.54 4.44 -22.25
CA GLU A 23 -5.04 3.55 -21.20
C GLU A 23 -4.12 4.28 -20.20
N PHE A 24 -3.26 5.18 -20.72
CA PHE A 24 -2.41 6.00 -19.87
C PHE A 24 -3.22 6.96 -19.00
N GLY A 25 -4.30 7.55 -19.54
CA GLY A 25 -5.25 8.35 -18.77
C GLY A 25 -5.93 7.57 -17.66
N ILE A 26 -6.30 6.30 -17.92
CA ILE A 26 -6.87 5.39 -16.89
C ILE A 26 -5.85 5.14 -15.78
N VAL A 27 -4.58 4.84 -16.10
CA VAL A 27 -3.51 4.66 -15.10
C VAL A 27 -3.35 5.93 -14.26
N GLY A 28 -3.42 7.11 -14.88
CA GLY A 28 -3.38 8.41 -14.21
C GLY A 28 -4.54 8.60 -13.21
N THR A 29 -5.71 8.07 -13.50
CA THR A 29 -6.88 8.11 -12.60
C THR A 29 -6.74 7.10 -11.44
N LEU A 30 -6.21 5.91 -11.71
CA LEU A 30 -6.06 4.86 -10.69
C LEU A 30 -4.97 5.19 -9.65
N GLY A 31 -3.96 6.00 -10.01
CA GLY A 31 -2.89 6.41 -9.11
C GLY A 31 -3.41 7.13 -7.84
N PRO A 32 -4.11 8.27 -7.98
CA PRO A 32 -4.74 8.98 -6.86
C PRO A 32 -5.68 8.10 -6.05
N ILE A 33 -6.51 7.26 -6.68
CA ILE A 33 -7.39 6.32 -5.99
C ILE A 33 -6.58 5.38 -5.10
N THR A 34 -5.53 4.76 -5.64
CA THR A 34 -4.64 3.87 -4.89
C THR A 34 -3.99 4.60 -3.71
N SER A 35 -3.54 5.83 -3.91
CA SER A 35 -2.93 6.65 -2.87
C SER A 35 -3.91 6.98 -1.75
N LEU A 36 -5.11 7.43 -2.07
CA LEU A 36 -6.17 7.71 -1.08
C LEU A 36 -6.51 6.46 -0.26
N PHE A 37 -6.72 5.33 -0.94
CA PHE A 37 -7.00 4.08 -0.24
C PHE A 37 -5.81 3.58 0.59
N THR A 38 -4.56 3.83 0.19
CA THR A 38 -3.37 3.49 0.99
C THR A 38 -3.40 4.20 2.34
N VAL A 39 -3.74 5.48 2.35
CA VAL A 39 -3.85 6.27 3.58
C VAL A 39 -5.04 5.78 4.45
N ILE A 40 -6.21 5.60 3.84
CA ILE A 40 -7.42 5.15 4.54
C ILE A 40 -7.23 3.75 5.13
N LEU A 41 -6.75 2.78 4.34
CA LEU A 41 -6.58 1.39 4.75
C LEU A 41 -5.43 1.19 5.74
N GLY A 42 -4.43 2.08 5.70
CA GLY A 42 -3.34 2.11 6.66
C GLY A 42 -3.71 2.74 8.01
N LEU A 43 -4.86 3.45 8.09
CA LEU A 43 -5.35 4.12 9.30
C LEU A 43 -4.32 5.05 9.97
N GLY A 44 -3.30 5.52 9.23
CA GLY A 44 -2.19 6.31 9.78
C GLY A 44 -1.36 5.58 10.86
N LEU A 45 -1.52 4.23 10.99
CA LEU A 45 -0.95 3.48 12.10
C LEU A 45 0.57 3.38 12.07
N TYR A 46 1.22 3.59 10.93
CA TYR A 46 2.68 3.66 10.86
C TYR A 46 3.25 4.83 11.68
N ASN A 47 2.52 5.95 11.77
CA ASN A 47 2.90 7.08 12.62
C ASN A 47 2.72 6.77 14.11
N ALA A 48 1.62 6.09 14.47
CA ALA A 48 1.40 5.61 15.83
C ALA A 48 2.48 4.59 16.24
N GLN A 49 2.90 3.73 15.29
CA GLN A 49 3.99 2.76 15.49
C GLN A 49 5.33 3.47 15.76
N MET A 50 5.64 4.56 15.04
CA MET A 50 6.85 5.34 15.30
C MET A 50 6.90 5.87 16.72
N LYS A 51 5.83 6.50 17.18
CA LYS A 51 5.75 7.03 18.55
C LYS A 51 5.91 5.91 19.59
N LYS A 52 5.16 4.81 19.39
CA LYS A 52 5.16 3.70 20.35
C LYS A 52 6.49 2.94 20.39
N TYR A 53 7.21 2.88 19.28
CA TYR A 53 8.56 2.30 19.25
C TYR A 53 9.52 3.04 20.19
N VAL A 54 9.46 4.36 20.25
CA VAL A 54 10.33 5.16 21.15
C VAL A 54 10.03 4.84 22.61
N ASP A 55 8.74 4.66 22.97
CA ASP A 55 8.33 4.33 24.33
C ASP A 55 8.72 2.91 24.76
N LEU A 56 8.71 1.95 23.82
CA LEU A 56 8.83 0.52 24.09
C LEU A 56 10.11 -0.12 23.52
N LYS A 57 11.07 0.68 23.05
CA LYS A 57 12.30 0.17 22.38
C LYS A 57 13.11 -0.79 23.27
N ASP A 58 13.05 -0.62 24.59
CA ASP A 58 13.80 -1.40 25.58
C ASP A 58 13.00 -2.63 26.07
N ASN A 59 11.73 -2.78 25.64
CA ASN A 59 10.86 -3.92 25.96
C ASN A 59 10.32 -4.56 24.66
N GLU A 60 11.11 -5.47 24.08
CA GLU A 60 10.76 -6.12 22.80
C GLU A 60 9.44 -6.91 22.87
N ASP A 61 9.11 -7.52 24.00
CA ASP A 61 7.88 -8.32 24.16
C ASP A 61 6.63 -7.43 24.16
N GLU A 62 6.68 -6.30 24.85
CA GLU A 62 5.59 -5.34 24.85
C GLU A 62 5.43 -4.69 23.47
N PHE A 63 6.53 -4.33 22.83
CA PHE A 63 6.48 -3.80 21.47
C PHE A 63 5.94 -4.84 20.47
N GLY A 64 6.31 -6.12 20.62
CA GLY A 64 5.75 -7.21 19.82
C GLY A 64 4.22 -7.37 20.00
N SER A 65 3.72 -7.21 21.23
CA SER A 65 2.27 -7.20 21.52
C SER A 65 1.57 -5.98 20.92
N TYR A 66 2.24 -4.83 20.95
CA TYR A 66 1.75 -3.61 20.29
C TYR A 66 1.66 -3.81 18.76
N MET A 67 2.71 -4.33 18.14
CA MET A 67 2.73 -4.60 16.70
C MET A 67 1.62 -5.55 16.28
N PHE A 68 1.41 -6.63 17.03
CA PHE A 68 0.34 -7.59 16.78
C PHE A 68 -1.04 -6.91 16.89
N SER A 69 -1.30 -6.17 17.98
CA SER A 69 -2.58 -5.50 18.21
C SER A 69 -2.89 -4.45 17.15
N SER A 70 -1.91 -3.64 16.75
CA SER A 70 -2.08 -2.61 15.71
C SER A 70 -2.27 -3.21 14.32
N THR A 71 -1.55 -4.28 13.99
CA THR A 71 -1.71 -4.96 12.70
C THR A 71 -3.09 -5.64 12.59
N MET A 72 -3.61 -6.21 13.69
CA MET A 72 -4.95 -6.81 13.71
C MET A 72 -6.05 -5.79 13.38
N ILE A 73 -5.92 -4.53 13.82
CA ILE A 73 -6.87 -3.49 13.45
C ILE A 73 -6.90 -3.29 11.93
N ILE A 74 -5.72 -3.18 11.31
CA ILE A 74 -5.62 -3.01 9.85
C ILE A 74 -6.23 -4.22 9.14
N VAL A 75 -5.93 -5.44 9.58
CA VAL A 75 -6.50 -6.65 8.96
C VAL A 75 -8.01 -6.63 9.03
N VAL A 76 -8.58 -6.40 10.22
CA VAL A 76 -10.05 -6.34 10.41
C VAL A 76 -10.66 -5.23 9.56
N PHE A 77 -10.08 -4.04 9.56
CA PHE A 77 -10.60 -2.91 8.78
C PHE A 77 -10.54 -3.19 7.28
N ASN A 78 -9.45 -3.76 6.78
CA ASN A 78 -9.34 -4.15 5.37
C ASN A 78 -10.36 -5.23 4.99
N VAL A 79 -10.56 -6.26 5.82
CA VAL A 79 -11.59 -7.30 5.58
C VAL A 79 -12.98 -6.66 5.47
N LEU A 80 -13.34 -5.77 6.39
CA LEU A 80 -14.62 -5.05 6.33
C LEU A 80 -14.74 -4.19 5.07
N THR A 81 -13.65 -3.52 4.67
CA THR A 81 -13.63 -2.74 3.43
C THR A 81 -13.84 -3.62 2.21
N TYR A 82 -13.20 -4.80 2.13
CA TYR A 82 -13.44 -5.71 1.02
C TYR A 82 -14.87 -6.25 1.01
N MET A 83 -15.42 -6.62 2.16
CA MET A 83 -16.84 -7.02 2.25
C MET A 83 -17.75 -5.93 1.70
N PHE A 84 -17.45 -4.66 2.02
CA PHE A 84 -18.20 -3.51 1.48
C PHE A 84 -17.99 -3.35 -0.03
N LEU A 85 -16.76 -3.45 -0.54
CA LEU A 85 -16.44 -3.27 -1.96
C LEU A 85 -17.14 -4.27 -2.89
N PHE A 86 -17.46 -5.46 -2.39
CA PHE A 86 -18.21 -6.45 -3.17
C PHE A 86 -19.74 -6.20 -3.15
N THR A 87 -20.22 -5.13 -2.51
CA THR A 87 -21.64 -4.76 -2.54
C THR A 87 -21.97 -3.87 -3.75
N PRO A 88 -23.20 -3.94 -4.29
CA PRO A 88 -23.67 -3.01 -5.33
C PRO A 88 -23.62 -1.54 -4.90
N LEU A 89 -23.76 -1.28 -3.58
CA LEU A 89 -23.69 0.06 -3.01
C LEU A 89 -22.32 0.71 -3.24
N ALA A 90 -21.23 -0.05 -3.04
CA ALA A 90 -19.88 0.44 -3.28
C ALA A 90 -19.69 0.81 -4.76
N GLN A 91 -20.11 -0.05 -5.68
CA GLN A 91 -20.03 0.25 -7.11
C GLN A 91 -20.81 1.54 -7.46
N LYS A 92 -21.99 1.73 -6.89
CA LYS A 92 -22.76 2.96 -7.07
C LYS A 92 -22.07 4.19 -6.50
N MET A 93 -21.42 4.06 -5.34
CA MET A 93 -20.62 5.17 -4.77
C MET A 93 -19.44 5.54 -5.65
N PHE A 94 -18.72 4.56 -6.19
CA PHE A 94 -17.62 4.81 -7.10
C PHE A 94 -18.06 5.47 -8.41
N SER A 95 -19.27 5.20 -8.91
CA SER A 95 -19.79 5.83 -10.13
C SER A 95 -20.00 7.35 -10.00
N TYR A 96 -20.07 7.88 -8.78
CA TYR A 96 -20.10 9.34 -8.54
C TYR A 96 -18.71 9.98 -8.54
N ILE A 97 -17.66 9.20 -8.32
CA ILE A 97 -16.27 9.68 -8.20
C ILE A 97 -15.50 9.47 -9.49
N VAL A 98 -15.76 8.36 -10.16
CA VAL A 98 -15.02 7.89 -11.35
C VAL A 98 -16.02 7.52 -12.44
N ASP A 99 -15.72 7.92 -13.66
CA ASP A 99 -16.47 7.49 -14.85
C ASP A 99 -16.25 6.00 -15.09
N LEU A 100 -17.18 5.17 -14.60
CA LEU A 100 -17.10 3.71 -14.72
C LEU A 100 -17.28 3.19 -16.16
N SER A 101 -17.61 4.07 -17.12
CA SER A 101 -17.60 3.70 -18.53
C SER A 101 -16.17 3.61 -19.10
N LYS A 102 -15.25 4.37 -18.51
CA LYS A 102 -13.83 4.41 -18.88
C LYS A 102 -12.95 3.55 -17.96
N VAL A 103 -13.24 3.57 -16.67
CA VAL A 103 -12.47 2.82 -15.66
C VAL A 103 -13.34 1.71 -15.09
N SER A 104 -13.10 0.48 -15.50
CA SER A 104 -13.90 -0.66 -15.04
C SER A 104 -13.75 -0.87 -13.53
N TYR A 105 -14.90 -1.02 -12.85
CA TYR A 105 -14.93 -1.34 -11.43
C TYR A 105 -14.24 -2.67 -11.14
N TYR A 106 -14.66 -3.70 -11.86
CA TYR A 106 -13.98 -5.00 -11.91
C TYR A 106 -13.22 -5.11 -13.23
N PRO A 107 -11.90 -5.42 -13.24
CA PRO A 107 -11.03 -5.67 -12.08
C PRO A 107 -10.25 -4.43 -11.59
N LEU A 108 -10.25 -3.29 -12.28
CA LEU A 108 -9.22 -2.24 -12.09
C LEU A 108 -9.30 -1.58 -10.72
N ILE A 109 -10.49 -1.16 -10.27
CA ILE A 109 -10.63 -0.51 -8.95
C ILE A 109 -10.31 -1.51 -7.83
N ILE A 110 -10.78 -2.76 -7.95
CA ILE A 110 -10.50 -3.78 -6.93
C ILE A 110 -8.99 -4.05 -6.82
N VAL A 111 -8.28 -4.17 -7.95
CA VAL A 111 -6.82 -4.35 -7.94
C VAL A 111 -6.12 -3.12 -7.36
N SER A 112 -6.61 -1.91 -7.64
CA SER A 112 -6.07 -0.68 -7.04
C SER A 112 -6.20 -0.66 -5.51
N VAL A 113 -7.32 -1.15 -4.97
CA VAL A 113 -7.50 -1.28 -3.53
C VAL A 113 -6.62 -2.39 -2.94
N LEU A 114 -6.39 -3.49 -3.66
CA LEU A 114 -5.42 -4.52 -3.26
C LEU A 114 -3.99 -3.97 -3.21
N ILE A 115 -3.60 -3.16 -4.19
CA ILE A 115 -2.32 -2.44 -4.20
C ILE A 115 -2.23 -1.50 -2.99
N ALA A 116 -3.29 -0.78 -2.68
CA ALA A 116 -3.36 0.11 -1.53
C ALA A 116 -3.17 -0.64 -0.20
N THR A 117 -3.80 -1.80 -0.06
CA THR A 117 -3.61 -2.68 1.10
C THR A 117 -2.15 -3.15 1.22
N ALA A 118 -1.57 -3.63 0.12
CA ALA A 118 -0.17 -4.05 0.11
C ALA A 118 0.79 -2.90 0.46
N ASN A 119 0.52 -1.70 -0.04
CA ASN A 119 1.27 -0.49 0.32
C ASN A 119 1.13 -0.15 1.82
N ALA A 120 -0.07 -0.24 2.40
CA ALA A 120 -0.29 0.04 3.82
C ALA A 120 0.55 -0.90 4.71
N PHE A 121 0.58 -2.21 4.41
CA PHE A 121 1.42 -3.16 5.13
C PHE A 121 2.92 -2.93 4.90
N ASN A 122 3.34 -2.64 3.67
CA ASN A 122 4.73 -2.30 3.37
C ASN A 122 5.18 -1.02 4.08
N ASN A 123 4.30 -0.03 4.25
CA ASN A 123 4.57 1.20 5.01
C ASN A 123 4.83 0.91 6.49
N LEU A 124 4.06 0.02 7.11
CA LEU A 124 4.32 -0.42 8.49
C LEU A 124 5.71 -1.09 8.62
N ALA A 125 6.01 -2.03 7.72
CA ALA A 125 7.27 -2.76 7.75
C ALA A 125 8.47 -1.82 7.50
N THR A 126 8.40 -0.97 6.47
CA THR A 126 9.49 -0.03 6.15
C THR A 126 9.69 1.00 7.25
N THR A 127 8.63 1.44 7.91
CA THR A 127 8.71 2.36 9.06
C THR A 127 9.45 1.70 10.22
N LEU A 128 9.13 0.45 10.57
CA LEU A 128 9.86 -0.32 11.57
C LEU A 128 11.35 -0.43 11.23
N PHE A 129 11.66 -0.80 9.97
CA PHE A 129 13.05 -0.98 9.55
C PHE A 129 13.84 0.33 9.57
N ARG A 130 13.22 1.46 9.24
CA ARG A 130 13.85 2.79 9.38
C ARG A 130 14.16 3.12 10.84
N MET A 131 13.23 2.85 11.76
CA MET A 131 13.46 3.06 13.20
C MET A 131 14.56 2.16 13.76
N LYS A 132 14.64 0.93 13.28
CA LYS A 132 15.73 -0.01 13.61
C LYS A 132 17.02 0.25 12.83
N ARG A 133 17.13 1.35 12.08
CA ARG A 133 18.29 1.74 11.24
C ARG A 133 18.65 0.70 10.16
N MET A 134 17.70 -0.14 9.76
CA MET A 134 17.90 -1.15 8.70
C MET A 134 17.66 -0.53 7.31
N TYR A 135 18.31 0.58 7.01
CA TYR A 135 18.09 1.36 5.78
C TYR A 135 18.40 0.58 4.50
N MET A 136 19.44 -0.28 4.53
CA MET A 136 19.79 -1.14 3.39
C MET A 136 18.65 -2.08 3.02
N LYS A 137 17.95 -2.63 3.99
CA LYS A 137 16.81 -3.51 3.74
C LYS A 137 15.67 -2.77 3.03
N VAL A 138 15.37 -1.56 3.48
CA VAL A 138 14.37 -0.69 2.82
C VAL A 138 14.81 -0.33 1.40
N ALA A 139 16.10 -0.01 1.19
CA ALA A 139 16.63 0.31 -0.12
C ALA A 139 16.54 -0.89 -1.08
N ILE A 140 16.95 -2.08 -0.65
CA ILE A 140 16.86 -3.32 -1.44
C ILE A 140 15.40 -3.60 -1.81
N GLY A 141 14.47 -3.53 -0.85
CA GLY A 141 13.04 -3.72 -1.13
C GLY A 141 12.50 -2.72 -2.15
N SER A 142 12.92 -1.46 -2.07
CA SER A 142 12.51 -0.44 -3.04
C SER A 142 13.05 -0.73 -4.45
N VAL A 143 14.29 -1.17 -4.57
CA VAL A 143 14.93 -1.56 -5.85
C VAL A 143 14.24 -2.79 -6.42
N VAL A 144 14.02 -3.83 -5.60
CA VAL A 144 13.31 -5.06 -6.00
C VAL A 144 11.91 -4.71 -6.49
N SER A 145 11.15 -3.89 -5.73
CA SER A 145 9.81 -3.46 -6.15
C SER A 145 9.85 -2.78 -7.51
N LEU A 146 10.75 -1.83 -7.69
CA LEU A 146 10.87 -1.05 -8.92
C LEU A 146 11.13 -1.96 -10.13
N PHE A 147 12.20 -2.75 -10.09
CA PHE A 147 12.56 -3.61 -11.23
C PHE A 147 11.49 -4.66 -11.50
N THR A 148 10.92 -5.28 -10.47
CA THR A 148 9.85 -6.26 -10.62
C THR A 148 8.62 -5.64 -11.27
N THR A 149 8.19 -4.46 -10.79
CA THR A 149 7.04 -3.75 -11.38
C THR A 149 7.25 -3.52 -12.87
N TYR A 150 8.37 -2.95 -13.27
CA TYR A 150 8.57 -2.58 -14.67
C TYR A 150 8.82 -3.77 -15.59
N ILE A 151 9.61 -4.76 -15.15
CA ILE A 151 9.83 -5.98 -15.94
C ILE A 151 8.50 -6.72 -16.17
N LEU A 152 7.71 -6.90 -15.13
CA LEU A 152 6.42 -7.56 -15.25
C LEU A 152 5.41 -6.72 -16.03
N ALA A 153 5.37 -5.39 -15.84
CA ALA A 153 4.49 -4.51 -16.61
C ALA A 153 4.79 -4.60 -18.11
N ILE A 154 6.07 -4.52 -18.51
CA ILE A 154 6.46 -4.66 -19.91
C ILE A 154 6.04 -6.03 -20.45
N TYR A 155 6.26 -7.10 -19.69
CA TYR A 155 5.87 -8.43 -20.09
C TYR A 155 4.35 -8.57 -20.24
N PHE A 156 3.56 -8.13 -19.26
CA PHE A 156 2.10 -8.25 -19.30
C PHE A 156 1.46 -7.36 -20.37
N ILE A 157 1.98 -6.16 -20.57
CA ILE A 157 1.44 -5.25 -21.59
C ILE A 157 1.83 -5.74 -23.00
N LYS A 158 3.13 -6.06 -23.22
CA LYS A 158 3.64 -6.38 -24.55
C LYS A 158 3.29 -7.80 -24.99
N SER A 159 3.49 -8.81 -24.11
CA SER A 159 3.35 -10.22 -24.45
C SER A 159 1.93 -10.73 -24.24
N LEU A 160 1.28 -10.36 -23.15
CA LEU A 160 -0.08 -10.80 -22.83
C LEU A 160 -1.16 -9.83 -23.29
N LYS A 161 -0.79 -8.62 -23.71
CA LYS A 161 -1.71 -7.55 -24.16
C LYS A 161 -2.79 -7.20 -23.12
N TRP A 162 -2.42 -7.22 -21.83
CA TRP A 162 -3.32 -6.91 -20.72
C TRP A 162 -3.49 -5.40 -20.45
N GLY A 163 -2.82 -4.53 -21.20
CA GLY A 163 -2.95 -3.08 -21.10
C GLY A 163 -2.83 -2.56 -19.66
N VAL A 164 -3.80 -1.74 -19.25
CA VAL A 164 -3.88 -1.15 -17.90
C VAL A 164 -3.89 -2.21 -16.80
N PHE A 165 -4.66 -3.29 -16.99
CA PHE A 165 -4.72 -4.37 -16.00
C PHE A 165 -3.36 -5.01 -15.78
N GLY A 166 -2.59 -5.24 -16.85
CA GLY A 166 -1.24 -5.78 -16.77
C GLY A 166 -0.29 -4.88 -15.98
N ASN A 167 -0.39 -3.56 -16.16
CA ASN A 167 0.39 -2.60 -15.40
C ASN A 167 0.06 -2.64 -13.89
N GLN A 168 -1.23 -2.64 -13.53
CA GLN A 168 -1.68 -2.71 -12.15
C GLN A 168 -1.32 -4.05 -11.49
N PHE A 169 -1.50 -5.15 -12.22
CA PHE A 169 -1.20 -6.48 -11.71
C PHE A 169 0.30 -6.68 -11.48
N ALA A 170 1.16 -6.13 -12.34
CA ALA A 170 2.61 -6.09 -12.14
C ALA A 170 3.00 -5.37 -10.86
N ASN A 171 2.37 -4.22 -10.59
CA ASN A 171 2.60 -3.46 -9.37
C ASN A 171 2.16 -4.26 -8.13
N LEU A 172 1.01 -4.91 -8.17
CA LEU A 172 0.53 -5.76 -7.07
C LEU A 172 1.51 -6.90 -6.77
N ILE A 173 1.97 -7.63 -7.81
CA ILE A 173 2.94 -8.71 -7.64
C ILE A 173 4.25 -8.19 -7.03
N ALA A 174 4.75 -7.06 -7.51
CA ALA A 174 5.97 -6.47 -6.98
C ALA A 174 5.87 -6.12 -5.48
N LEU A 175 4.73 -5.56 -5.07
CA LEU A 175 4.46 -5.26 -3.66
C LEU A 175 4.32 -6.52 -2.80
N LEU A 176 3.71 -7.58 -3.33
CA LEU A 176 3.62 -8.86 -2.63
C LEU A 176 5.00 -9.52 -2.46
N ILE A 177 5.87 -9.44 -3.47
CA ILE A 177 7.27 -9.93 -3.37
C ILE A 177 8.01 -9.17 -2.26
N VAL A 178 7.88 -7.85 -2.22
CA VAL A 178 8.51 -7.04 -1.16
C VAL A 178 7.91 -7.34 0.20
N PHE A 179 6.59 -7.54 0.29
CA PHE A 179 5.94 -7.96 1.52
C PHE A 179 6.48 -9.30 2.02
N LEU A 180 6.65 -10.29 1.16
CA LEU A 180 7.25 -11.58 1.50
C LEU A 180 8.71 -11.42 1.95
N PHE A 181 9.48 -10.54 1.30
CA PHE A 181 10.86 -10.22 1.71
C PHE A 181 10.93 -9.60 3.11
N TYR A 182 9.92 -8.80 3.50
CA TYR A 182 9.82 -8.19 4.82
C TYR A 182 9.17 -9.09 5.88
N PHE A 183 8.44 -10.12 5.45
CA PHE A 183 7.53 -10.90 6.28
C PHE A 183 8.20 -11.45 7.53
N LYS A 184 9.31 -12.17 7.39
CA LYS A 184 10.02 -12.81 8.51
C LYS A 184 10.45 -11.80 9.58
N ASP A 185 10.99 -10.66 9.16
CA ASP A 185 11.54 -9.67 10.09
C ASP A 185 10.47 -8.78 10.72
N TYR A 186 9.35 -8.62 10.06
CA TYR A 186 8.22 -7.87 10.59
C TYR A 186 7.37 -8.74 11.52
N PHE A 187 6.88 -9.86 11.03
CA PHE A 187 5.98 -10.74 11.78
C PHE A 187 6.70 -11.62 12.80
N GLY A 188 7.98 -11.94 12.60
CA GLY A 188 8.78 -12.68 13.56
C GLY A 188 8.99 -11.97 14.90
N LYS A 189 8.66 -10.68 14.97
CA LYS A 189 8.68 -9.89 16.21
C LYS A 189 7.34 -9.84 16.93
N PHE A 190 6.28 -10.42 16.35
CA PHE A 190 4.96 -10.43 16.98
C PHE A 190 4.93 -11.30 18.24
N LYS A 191 4.29 -10.76 19.26
CA LYS A 191 3.79 -11.52 20.40
C LYS A 191 2.28 -11.59 20.27
N PHE A 192 1.74 -12.77 20.11
CA PHE A 192 0.30 -13.03 19.88
C PHE A 192 -0.53 -12.73 21.14
N LYS A 193 -0.42 -11.51 21.62
CA LYS A 193 -1.17 -10.99 22.76
C LYS A 193 -1.90 -9.73 22.34
N LEU A 194 -3.22 -9.84 22.17
CA LEU A 194 -4.08 -8.70 21.86
C LEU A 194 -4.25 -7.84 23.10
N ASN A 195 -3.96 -6.54 22.99
CA ASN A 195 -4.15 -5.56 24.06
C ASN A 195 -5.01 -4.40 23.54
N PHE A 196 -6.21 -4.27 24.05
CA PHE A 196 -7.15 -3.23 23.65
C PHE A 196 -6.67 -1.81 23.94
N ASN A 197 -5.79 -1.61 24.94
CA ASN A 197 -5.18 -0.31 25.18
C ASN A 197 -4.27 0.11 24.01
N TYR A 198 -3.56 -0.85 23.41
CA TYR A 198 -2.76 -0.60 22.21
C TYR A 198 -3.62 -0.34 20.99
N VAL A 199 -4.76 -1.04 20.85
CA VAL A 199 -5.77 -0.75 19.83
C VAL A 199 -6.24 0.69 19.93
N LYS A 200 -6.70 1.11 21.12
CA LYS A 200 -7.17 2.46 21.39
C LYS A 200 -6.09 3.52 21.16
N TYR A 201 -4.87 3.25 21.62
CA TYR A 201 -3.72 4.13 21.41
C TYR A 201 -3.44 4.33 19.93
N SER A 202 -3.41 3.25 19.14
CA SER A 202 -3.13 3.27 17.71
C SER A 202 -4.17 4.08 16.94
N LEU A 203 -5.44 3.85 17.20
CA LEU A 203 -6.54 4.59 16.56
C LEU A 203 -6.52 6.07 16.96
N ARG A 204 -6.34 6.38 18.25
CA ARG A 204 -6.29 7.77 18.73
C ARG A 204 -5.15 8.58 18.12
N ASN A 205 -3.99 7.95 17.86
CA ASN A 205 -2.82 8.62 17.30
C ASN A 205 -2.75 8.52 15.76
N GLY A 206 -3.34 7.49 15.16
CA GLY A 206 -3.32 7.27 13.72
C GLY A 206 -4.41 8.07 12.99
N LEU A 207 -5.68 7.96 13.44
CA LEU A 207 -6.82 8.55 12.73
C LEU A 207 -6.69 10.07 12.44
N PRO A 208 -6.24 10.92 13.38
CA PRO A 208 -6.08 12.35 13.08
C PRO A 208 -5.06 12.62 11.97
N LEU A 209 -4.06 11.76 11.82
CA LEU A 209 -3.01 11.91 10.83
C LEU A 209 -3.47 11.55 9.42
N ILE A 210 -4.55 10.76 9.28
CA ILE A 210 -5.18 10.49 7.98
C ILE A 210 -5.56 11.81 7.30
N PHE A 211 -6.18 12.73 8.03
CA PHE A 211 -6.61 14.02 7.47
C PHE A 211 -5.43 14.85 6.96
N ILE A 212 -4.31 14.83 7.68
CA ILE A 212 -3.09 15.53 7.27
C ILE A 212 -2.52 14.87 6.00
N GLU A 213 -2.43 13.55 5.98
CA GLU A 213 -1.92 12.82 4.81
C GLU A 213 -2.81 12.95 3.58
N LEU A 214 -4.13 13.03 3.76
CA LEU A 214 -5.06 13.26 2.66
C LEU A 214 -4.88 14.66 2.09
N THR A 215 -4.63 15.68 2.91
CA THR A 215 -4.35 17.04 2.42
C THR A 215 -3.04 17.11 1.64
N ASP A 216 -2.00 16.40 2.08
CA ASP A 216 -0.70 16.34 1.38
C ASP A 216 -0.79 15.64 0.01
N GLN A 217 -1.85 14.87 -0.26
CA GLN A 217 -2.07 14.19 -1.54
C GLN A 217 -2.87 15.04 -2.55
N VAL A 218 -3.53 16.09 -2.08
CA VAL A 218 -4.40 16.96 -2.89
C VAL A 218 -3.64 18.22 -3.37
N VAL A 219 -2.53 18.54 -2.71
CA VAL A 219 -1.64 19.67 -3.06
C VAL A 219 -0.51 19.17 -3.97
#